data_abb8c28819aa96fb5a0d66cf9ea0d21c
#
_entry.id   abb8c28819aa96fb5a0d66cf9ea0d21c
#
_cell.length_a   1.000
_cell.length_b   1.000
_cell.length_c   1.000
_cell.angle_alpha   90.00
_cell.angle_beta   90.00
_cell.angle_gamma   90.00
#
_symmetry.space_group_name_H-M   'P 1'
#
loop_
_entity.id
_entity.type
_entity.pdbx_description
1 polymer ?
#
loop_
_entity_poly.entity_id
_entity_poly.type
_entity_poly.pdbx_seq_one_letter_code
_entity_poly.pdbx_strand_id
1 'polypeptide(L)'
;MPKLRKIILLLCFFLITNSFSQKKQLLYNFAELPQTLLLNPGAETNFNYHMGVPLLSGISTEIGSSGFSLSDIFSVDNRTINDKISQIVESLSSNDYVQFNVQLDLFNAGFRLNNNTYISFGFYGELDGIIYTPKDLLVLATEGNYNYLNKSFQLSHGALKIDALGVLHFGFTKKVNENLTFGSRFKIYSSVLNAESLNNYGTFTTRNGSNNVYAYYLDNANLQLRTSGLIEGENQYIENAFFGDNMGIGFDVGFTYHISDQIEVTGSVVDVGFIKYSKLIENTSITGSYMYEGVAYEYDPENPSSFVELIGGS
;
A
#
# COMPACT_ATOMS: atom_id res chain seq x y z
N MET A 1 4.88 -42.33 15.45
CA MET A 1 5.25 -41.92 14.09
C MET A 1 4.12 -41.30 13.22
N PRO A 2 2.81 -41.69 13.24
CA PRO A 2 1.82 -41.06 12.37
C PRO A 2 1.49 -39.58 12.71
N LYS A 3 1.64 -39.17 13.98
CA LYS A 3 1.41 -37.78 14.40
C LYS A 3 2.51 -36.84 13.89
N LEU A 4 3.76 -37.23 13.89
CA LEU A 4 4.89 -36.45 13.38
C LEU A 4 4.78 -36.23 11.87
N ARG A 5 4.37 -37.28 11.12
CA ARG A 5 4.15 -37.16 9.65
C ARG A 5 3.01 -36.19 9.28
N LYS A 6 1.94 -36.14 10.10
CA LYS A 6 0.86 -35.17 9.92
C LYS A 6 1.30 -33.75 10.22
N ILE A 7 2.13 -33.55 11.25
CA ILE A 7 2.71 -32.25 11.59
C ILE A 7 3.65 -31.77 10.48
N ILE A 8 4.51 -32.63 9.96
CA ILE A 8 5.41 -32.29 8.84
C ILE A 8 4.61 -31.95 7.57
N LEU A 9 3.55 -32.70 7.26
CA LEU A 9 2.67 -32.39 6.13
C LEU A 9 1.93 -31.05 6.30
N LEU A 10 1.49 -30.72 7.50
CA LEU A 10 0.89 -29.45 7.84
C LEU A 10 1.90 -28.29 7.69
N LEU A 11 3.13 -28.50 8.16
CA LEU A 11 4.23 -27.52 8.02
C LEU A 11 4.61 -27.31 6.55
N CYS A 12 4.69 -28.39 5.75
CA CYS A 12 4.93 -28.28 4.30
C CYS A 12 3.79 -27.57 3.57
N PHE A 13 2.54 -27.74 4.00
CA PHE A 13 1.41 -27.02 3.43
C PHE A 13 1.50 -25.50 3.68
N PHE A 14 1.96 -25.08 4.85
CA PHE A 14 2.22 -23.65 5.15
C PHE A 14 3.39 -23.06 4.34
N LEU A 15 4.35 -23.88 3.92
CA LEU A 15 5.49 -23.44 3.10
C LEU A 15 5.13 -23.21 1.61
N ILE A 16 3.97 -23.68 1.16
CA ILE A 16 3.51 -23.53 -0.24
C ILE A 16 2.70 -22.23 -0.44
N THR A 17 2.28 -21.58 0.64
CA THR A 17 1.63 -20.27 0.53
C THR A 17 2.69 -19.21 0.21
N ASN A 18 2.54 -18.53 -0.92
CA ASN A 18 3.36 -17.36 -1.24
C ASN A 18 3.17 -16.33 -0.14
N SER A 19 4.07 -16.33 0.84
CA SER A 19 4.09 -15.29 1.86
C SER A 19 4.70 -14.05 1.23
N PHE A 20 3.88 -13.06 0.97
CA PHE A 20 4.36 -11.73 0.60
C PHE A 20 5.18 -11.17 1.75
N SER A 21 6.29 -10.55 1.39
CA SER A 21 7.36 -10.07 2.24
C SER A 21 6.85 -9.30 3.47
N GLN A 22 7.40 -9.64 4.62
CA GLN A 22 7.20 -8.87 5.84
C GLN A 22 7.80 -7.47 5.66
N LYS A 23 7.03 -6.46 5.95
CA LYS A 23 7.48 -5.07 6.05
C LYS A 23 8.55 -4.96 7.15
N LYS A 24 9.58 -4.12 6.95
CA LYS A 24 10.63 -3.83 7.94
C LYS A 24 11.53 -5.01 8.35
N GLN A 25 11.85 -5.91 7.45
CA GLN A 25 12.63 -7.13 7.73
C GLN A 25 13.95 -6.87 8.48
N LEU A 26 14.58 -5.72 8.26
CA LEU A 26 15.84 -5.34 8.94
C LEU A 26 15.71 -5.23 10.47
N LEU A 27 14.52 -4.95 10.98
CA LEU A 27 14.26 -4.83 12.42
C LEU A 27 13.81 -6.14 13.07
N TYR A 28 13.64 -7.20 12.28
CA TYR A 28 13.21 -8.49 12.80
C TYR A 28 14.30 -9.10 13.69
N ASN A 29 13.96 -9.43 14.94
CA ASN A 29 14.89 -9.91 15.98
C ASN A 29 16.01 -8.94 16.37
N PHE A 30 15.82 -7.63 16.17
CA PHE A 30 16.77 -6.63 16.63
C PHE A 30 16.46 -6.24 18.08
N ALA A 31 16.96 -7.01 19.06
CA ALA A 31 16.60 -6.95 20.48
C ALA A 31 16.88 -5.58 21.16
N GLU A 32 17.74 -4.75 20.57
CA GLU A 32 18.12 -3.43 21.07
C GLU A 32 17.09 -2.35 20.75
N LEU A 33 16.20 -2.59 19.78
CA LEU A 33 15.20 -1.61 19.37
C LEU A 33 13.77 -2.07 19.73
N PRO A 34 12.98 -1.24 20.40
CA PRO A 34 11.60 -1.55 20.75
C PRO A 34 10.71 -1.87 19.54
N GLN A 35 11.04 -1.32 18.39
CA GLN A 35 10.33 -1.52 17.12
C GLN A 35 10.34 -2.98 16.64
N THR A 36 11.28 -3.81 17.12
CA THR A 36 11.25 -5.25 16.84
C THR A 36 9.95 -5.91 17.29
N LEU A 37 9.36 -5.42 18.40
CA LEU A 37 8.07 -5.89 18.89
C LEU A 37 6.92 -5.63 17.92
N LEU A 38 7.04 -4.65 17.01
CA LEU A 38 6.03 -4.40 15.97
C LEU A 38 6.00 -5.51 14.92
N LEU A 39 7.11 -6.23 14.74
CA LEU A 39 7.24 -7.32 13.76
C LEU A 39 7.03 -8.69 14.39
N ASN A 40 7.50 -8.84 15.62
CA ASN A 40 7.32 -10.06 16.39
C ASN A 40 7.00 -9.71 17.85
N PRO A 41 5.74 -9.81 18.29
CA PRO A 41 5.38 -9.57 19.67
C PRO A 41 6.07 -10.51 20.66
N GLY A 42 6.57 -11.68 20.19
CA GLY A 42 7.34 -12.64 20.95
C GLY A 42 8.87 -12.44 20.89
N ALA A 43 9.35 -11.33 20.34
CA ALA A 43 10.77 -10.99 20.37
C ALA A 43 11.25 -10.72 21.79
N GLU A 44 12.46 -11.19 22.09
CA GLU A 44 13.10 -10.92 23.38
C GLU A 44 13.69 -9.53 23.42
N THR A 45 13.49 -8.80 24.50
CA THR A 45 13.97 -7.43 24.69
C THR A 45 14.88 -7.35 25.92
N ASN A 46 15.98 -6.62 25.78
CA ASN A 46 17.00 -6.46 26.84
C ASN A 46 16.78 -5.25 27.74
N PHE A 47 15.78 -4.42 27.45
CA PHE A 47 15.52 -3.20 28.24
C PHE A 47 14.38 -3.39 29.23
N ASN A 48 14.43 -2.64 30.34
CA ASN A 48 13.41 -2.66 31.40
C ASN A 48 12.24 -1.73 31.08
N TYR A 49 12.50 -0.64 30.38
CA TYR A 49 11.50 0.31 29.90
C TYR A 49 11.99 0.97 28.62
N HIS A 50 11.07 1.42 27.80
CA HIS A 50 11.34 2.32 26.70
C HIS A 50 10.23 3.36 26.61
N MET A 51 10.56 4.49 26.06
CA MET A 51 9.62 5.56 25.76
C MET A 51 10.10 6.29 24.50
N GLY A 52 9.25 6.32 23.51
CA GLY A 52 9.47 7.05 22.27
C GLY A 52 8.81 8.42 22.32
N VAL A 53 9.46 9.41 21.75
CA VAL A 53 8.96 10.78 21.63
C VAL A 53 8.39 11.00 20.24
N PRO A 54 7.25 11.70 20.08
CA PRO A 54 6.65 11.99 18.78
C PRO A 54 7.68 12.51 17.76
N LEU A 55 7.62 12.03 16.53
CA LEU A 55 8.51 12.34 15.41
C LEU A 55 9.98 11.88 15.57
N LEU A 56 10.44 11.56 16.78
CA LEU A 56 11.80 11.05 17.06
C LEU A 56 11.82 9.55 17.32
N SER A 57 10.66 8.92 17.50
CA SER A 57 10.54 7.49 17.84
C SER A 57 10.81 6.56 16.65
N GLY A 58 10.56 7.02 15.44
CA GLY A 58 10.86 6.28 14.23
C GLY A 58 9.99 6.68 13.04
N ILE A 59 10.65 6.76 11.90
CA ILE A 59 10.00 6.81 10.59
C ILE A 59 10.52 5.60 9.82
N SER A 60 9.60 4.79 9.32
CA SER A 60 9.92 3.67 8.44
C SER A 60 9.29 3.92 7.08
N THR A 61 10.08 3.77 6.03
CA THR A 61 9.62 3.86 4.66
C THR A 61 10.10 2.64 3.89
N GLU A 62 9.18 1.97 3.23
CA GLU A 62 9.46 0.85 2.35
C GLU A 62 8.82 1.11 1.00
N ILE A 63 9.59 0.92 -0.07
CA ILE A 63 9.09 0.99 -1.44
C ILE A 63 9.60 -0.25 -2.17
N GLY A 64 8.70 -0.98 -2.79
CA GLY A 64 9.00 -2.18 -3.57
C GLY A 64 8.32 -2.14 -4.93
N SER A 65 8.92 -2.80 -5.90
CA SER A 65 8.34 -3.03 -7.22
C SER A 65 8.62 -4.45 -7.67
N SER A 66 7.69 -5.05 -8.41
CA SER A 66 7.90 -6.35 -9.04
C SER A 66 8.58 -6.26 -10.40
N GLY A 67 8.47 -5.13 -11.09
CA GLY A 67 8.88 -4.97 -12.49
C GLY A 67 10.21 -4.26 -12.69
N PHE A 68 10.72 -3.57 -11.67
CA PHE A 68 12.01 -2.85 -11.75
C PHE A 68 12.63 -2.71 -10.37
N SER A 69 13.91 -2.35 -10.34
CA SER A 69 14.65 -2.05 -9.11
C SER A 69 15.03 -0.58 -9.02
N LEU A 70 15.35 -0.10 -7.83
CA LEU A 70 15.87 1.25 -7.65
C LEU A 70 17.17 1.48 -8.42
N SER A 71 17.99 0.43 -8.61
CA SER A 71 19.22 0.53 -9.41
C SER A 71 18.96 0.79 -10.89
N ASP A 72 17.82 0.37 -11.43
CA ASP A 72 17.46 0.65 -12.83
C ASP A 72 17.23 2.14 -13.06
N ILE A 73 16.78 2.86 -12.03
CA ILE A 73 16.54 4.31 -12.06
C ILE A 73 17.83 5.09 -11.72
N PHE A 74 18.50 4.71 -10.62
CA PHE A 74 19.55 5.51 -10.00
C PHE A 74 20.97 5.07 -10.32
N SER A 75 21.18 4.03 -11.15
CA SER A 75 22.52 3.64 -11.61
C SER A 75 23.23 4.82 -12.29
N VAL A 76 24.50 4.96 -12.01
CA VAL A 76 25.35 5.99 -12.65
C VAL A 76 25.88 5.42 -13.96
N ASP A 77 25.27 5.83 -15.08
CA ASP A 77 25.66 5.48 -16.44
C ASP A 77 25.39 6.65 -17.38
N ASN A 78 25.61 6.46 -18.67
CA ASN A 78 25.46 7.53 -19.69
C ASN A 78 24.02 7.74 -20.17
N ARG A 79 23.02 6.99 -19.64
CA ARG A 79 21.61 7.13 -20.03
C ARG A 79 20.97 8.30 -19.27
N THR A 80 20.06 8.98 -19.93
CA THR A 80 19.21 9.97 -19.25
C THR A 80 18.17 9.28 -18.37
N ILE A 81 17.57 10.01 -17.43
CA ILE A 81 16.47 9.48 -16.60
C ILE A 81 15.28 9.05 -17.48
N ASN A 82 15.02 9.79 -18.56
CA ASN A 82 13.94 9.48 -19.50
C ASN A 82 14.21 8.16 -20.24
N ASP A 83 15.46 7.92 -20.69
CA ASP A 83 15.84 6.66 -21.33
C ASP A 83 15.64 5.46 -20.39
N LYS A 84 15.96 5.63 -19.10
CA LYS A 84 15.77 4.60 -18.08
C LYS A 84 14.30 4.33 -17.83
N ILE A 85 13.48 5.38 -17.70
CA ILE A 85 12.03 5.24 -17.54
C ILE A 85 11.42 4.52 -18.73
N SER A 86 11.78 4.90 -19.97
CA SER A 86 11.29 4.22 -21.18
C SER A 86 11.65 2.74 -21.19
N GLN A 87 12.89 2.38 -20.83
CA GLN A 87 13.31 0.98 -20.74
C GLN A 87 12.55 0.20 -19.67
N ILE A 88 12.30 0.81 -18.51
CA ILE A 88 11.48 0.22 -17.46
C ILE A 88 10.08 -0.05 -18.00
N VAL A 89 9.42 0.96 -18.60
CA VAL A 89 8.06 0.83 -19.15
C VAL A 89 8.01 -0.25 -20.23
N GLU A 90 9.04 -0.38 -21.08
CA GLU A 90 9.13 -1.44 -22.09
C GLU A 90 9.22 -2.85 -21.47
N SER A 91 9.90 -2.99 -20.33
CA SER A 91 10.11 -4.29 -19.67
C SER A 91 8.93 -4.74 -18.83
N LEU A 92 8.03 -3.83 -18.44
CA LEU A 92 6.90 -4.15 -17.55
C LEU A 92 5.89 -5.09 -18.19
N SER A 93 5.33 -5.95 -17.33
CA SER A 93 4.21 -6.83 -17.65
C SER A 93 2.88 -6.22 -17.20
N SER A 94 1.77 -6.90 -17.53
CA SER A 94 0.44 -6.46 -17.10
C SER A 94 0.17 -6.60 -15.59
N ASN A 95 0.97 -7.39 -14.89
CA ASN A 95 0.77 -7.71 -13.46
C ASN A 95 1.80 -7.04 -12.55
N ASP A 96 2.66 -6.19 -13.13
CA ASP A 96 3.65 -5.49 -12.32
C ASP A 96 3.00 -4.40 -11.46
N TYR A 97 3.59 -4.23 -10.28
CA TYR A 97 3.08 -3.32 -9.28
C TYR A 97 4.20 -2.56 -8.59
N VAL A 98 3.83 -1.43 -8.03
CA VAL A 98 4.60 -0.69 -7.03
C VAL A 98 3.86 -0.77 -5.70
N GLN A 99 4.56 -1.11 -4.65
CA GLN A 99 4.04 -1.05 -3.29
C GLN A 99 4.84 -0.07 -2.47
N PHE A 100 4.18 0.56 -1.52
CA PHE A 100 4.83 1.45 -0.55
C PHE A 100 4.19 1.31 0.81
N ASN A 101 5.00 1.48 1.84
CA ASN A 101 4.55 1.58 3.22
C ASN A 101 5.35 2.66 3.92
N VAL A 102 4.65 3.59 4.54
CA VAL A 102 5.25 4.63 5.39
C VAL A 102 4.61 4.54 6.75
N GLN A 103 5.41 4.34 7.78
CA GLN A 103 4.94 4.37 9.16
C GLN A 103 5.67 5.46 9.94
N LEU A 104 4.90 6.21 10.71
CA LEU A 104 5.37 7.25 11.61
C LEU A 104 4.97 6.90 13.04
N ASP A 105 5.93 6.61 13.89
CA ASP A 105 5.68 6.36 15.32
C ASP A 105 5.42 7.71 16.01
N LEU A 106 4.20 7.91 16.47
CA LEU A 106 3.81 9.13 17.18
C LEU A 106 4.05 9.00 18.69
N PHE A 107 3.80 7.82 19.22
CA PHE A 107 4.06 7.50 20.61
C PHE A 107 4.29 6.00 20.75
N ASN A 108 5.33 5.64 21.52
CA ASN A 108 5.65 4.25 21.80
C ASN A 108 6.24 4.14 23.20
N ALA A 109 5.71 3.26 24.02
CA ALA A 109 6.22 3.02 25.36
C ALA A 109 6.04 1.55 25.77
N GLY A 110 6.86 1.13 26.70
CA GLY A 110 6.75 -0.18 27.30
C GLY A 110 7.57 -0.31 28.57
N PHE A 111 7.23 -1.28 29.37
CA PHE A 111 7.90 -1.56 30.63
C PHE A 111 7.83 -3.03 30.99
N ARG A 112 8.84 -3.48 31.73
CA ARG A 112 8.92 -4.82 32.29
C ARG A 112 8.11 -4.88 33.57
N LEU A 113 7.01 -5.63 33.56
CA LEU A 113 6.15 -5.81 34.72
C LEU A 113 6.81 -6.70 35.79
N ASN A 114 7.50 -7.74 35.34
CA ASN A 114 8.31 -8.66 36.15
C ASN A 114 9.39 -9.30 35.26
N ASN A 115 10.24 -10.18 35.82
CA ASN A 115 11.34 -10.77 35.09
C ASN A 115 10.93 -11.51 33.79
N ASN A 116 9.69 -11.93 33.70
CA ASN A 116 9.20 -12.75 32.57
C ASN A 116 8.16 -12.07 31.71
N THR A 117 7.73 -10.84 32.03
CA THR A 117 6.61 -10.18 31.36
C THR A 117 6.97 -8.76 30.98
N TYR A 118 6.77 -8.44 29.71
CA TYR A 118 6.92 -7.10 29.14
C TYR A 118 5.60 -6.62 28.53
N ILE A 119 5.24 -5.38 28.81
CA ILE A 119 4.04 -4.72 28.27
C ILE A 119 4.48 -3.56 27.40
N SER A 120 3.88 -3.44 26.23
CA SER A 120 4.11 -2.33 25.31
C SER A 120 2.81 -1.73 24.83
N PHE A 121 2.80 -0.45 24.53
CA PHE A 121 1.67 0.24 23.94
C PHE A 121 2.17 1.44 23.12
N GLY A 122 1.38 1.85 22.16
CA GLY A 122 1.77 2.97 21.32
C GLY A 122 0.71 3.33 20.30
N PHE A 123 1.00 4.41 19.59
CA PHE A 123 0.19 4.91 18.50
C PHE A 123 1.11 5.30 17.33
N TYR A 124 0.78 4.83 16.15
CA TYR A 124 1.47 5.19 14.92
C TYR A 124 0.49 5.51 13.80
N GLY A 125 0.92 6.38 12.88
CA GLY A 125 0.28 6.57 11.59
C GLY A 125 0.90 5.64 10.55
N GLU A 126 0.10 5.08 9.67
CA GLU A 126 0.54 4.21 8.58
C GLU A 126 -0.14 4.61 7.27
N LEU A 127 0.65 4.77 6.23
CA LEU A 127 0.20 4.88 4.85
C LEU A 127 0.70 3.65 4.09
N ASP A 128 -0.22 2.81 3.66
CA ASP A 128 0.07 1.60 2.92
C ASP A 128 -0.59 1.63 1.55
N GLY A 129 0.12 1.16 0.53
CA GLY A 129 -0.44 1.14 -0.81
C GLY A 129 0.21 0.14 -1.75
N ILE A 130 -0.62 -0.36 -2.64
CA ILE A 130 -0.20 -1.13 -3.81
C ILE A 130 -0.91 -0.57 -5.05
N ILE A 131 -0.13 -0.30 -6.08
CA ILE A 131 -0.61 0.22 -7.36
C ILE A 131 -0.11 -0.72 -8.45
N TYR A 132 -1.02 -1.39 -9.11
CA TYR A 132 -0.72 -2.17 -10.31
C TYR A 132 -0.51 -1.23 -11.48
N THR A 133 0.62 -1.37 -12.13
CA THR A 133 1.10 -0.47 -13.18
C THR A 133 1.27 -1.22 -14.50
N PRO A 134 0.15 -1.64 -15.15
CA PRO A 134 0.24 -2.33 -16.43
C PRO A 134 0.88 -1.43 -17.47
N LYS A 135 1.71 -2.03 -18.33
CA LYS A 135 2.51 -1.35 -19.36
C LYS A 135 1.70 -0.32 -20.16
N ASP A 136 0.50 -0.69 -20.60
CA ASP A 136 -0.33 0.17 -21.44
C ASP A 136 -0.72 1.49 -20.74
N LEU A 137 -1.04 1.44 -19.44
CA LEU A 137 -1.36 2.65 -18.67
C LEU A 137 -0.13 3.52 -18.46
N LEU A 138 1.03 2.92 -18.24
CA LEU A 138 2.28 3.67 -18.07
C LEU A 138 2.75 4.31 -19.39
N VAL A 139 2.63 3.63 -20.53
CA VAL A 139 2.88 4.23 -21.84
C VAL A 139 1.99 5.44 -22.04
N LEU A 140 0.68 5.33 -21.75
CA LEU A 140 -0.22 6.48 -21.84
C LEU A 140 0.18 7.64 -20.92
N ALA A 141 0.64 7.35 -19.71
CA ALA A 141 1.03 8.36 -18.73
C ALA A 141 2.38 9.03 -19.04
N THR A 142 3.35 8.30 -19.62
CA THR A 142 4.72 8.79 -19.83
C THR A 142 4.97 9.26 -21.24
N GLU A 143 4.42 8.59 -22.25
CA GLU A 143 4.66 8.87 -23.67
C GLU A 143 3.43 9.50 -24.36
N GLY A 144 2.27 9.38 -23.73
CA GLY A 144 1.00 9.82 -24.30
C GLY A 144 0.50 8.89 -25.40
N ASN A 145 -0.48 9.37 -26.17
CA ASN A 145 -1.18 8.62 -27.20
C ASN A 145 -0.83 9.03 -28.64
N TYR A 146 -0.09 10.12 -28.81
CA TYR A 146 0.20 10.71 -30.13
C TYR A 146 0.91 9.73 -31.08
N ASN A 147 1.94 9.02 -30.57
CA ASN A 147 2.72 8.10 -31.38
C ASN A 147 2.05 6.73 -31.58
N TYR A 148 0.86 6.53 -31.03
CA TYR A 148 0.17 5.24 -30.95
C TYR A 148 -1.23 5.28 -31.59
N LEU A 149 -1.36 5.96 -32.72
CA LEU A 149 -2.62 6.00 -33.45
C LEU A 149 -3.07 4.58 -33.85
N ASN A 150 -4.37 4.32 -33.65
CA ASN A 150 -5.02 3.02 -33.87
C ASN A 150 -4.54 1.89 -32.96
N LYS A 151 -3.64 2.12 -31.99
CA LYS A 151 -3.33 1.16 -30.94
C LYS A 151 -4.40 1.22 -29.88
N SER A 152 -4.94 0.07 -29.49
CA SER A 152 -5.84 -0.06 -28.34
C SER A 152 -5.04 -0.36 -27.10
N PHE A 153 -5.10 0.54 -26.11
CA PHE A 153 -4.51 0.37 -24.80
C PHE A 153 -5.50 -0.32 -23.86
N GLN A 154 -5.05 -1.36 -23.20
CA GLN A 154 -5.85 -2.10 -22.24
C GLN A 154 -5.90 -1.36 -20.91
N LEU A 155 -7.11 -1.14 -20.39
CA LEU A 155 -7.36 -0.54 -19.08
C LEU A 155 -7.54 -1.60 -17.98
N SER A 156 -7.59 -2.88 -18.37
CA SER A 156 -7.58 -4.01 -17.47
C SER A 156 -6.26 -4.09 -16.71
N HIS A 157 -6.31 -4.70 -15.53
CA HIS A 157 -5.17 -4.83 -14.61
C HIS A 157 -4.71 -3.53 -13.94
N GLY A 158 -5.15 -2.36 -14.36
CA GLY A 158 -4.98 -1.13 -13.58
C GLY A 158 -5.81 -1.22 -12.31
N ALA A 159 -5.16 -1.39 -11.17
CA ALA A 159 -5.80 -1.46 -9.87
C ALA A 159 -4.95 -0.73 -8.84
N LEU A 160 -5.59 -0.18 -7.84
CA LEU A 160 -4.91 0.42 -6.70
C LEU A 160 -5.63 0.05 -5.40
N LYS A 161 -4.87 -0.05 -4.33
CA LYS A 161 -5.38 -0.06 -2.97
C LYS A 161 -4.47 0.79 -2.12
N ILE A 162 -5.03 1.79 -1.47
CA ILE A 162 -4.30 2.72 -0.59
C ILE A 162 -5.10 2.85 0.69
N ASP A 163 -4.42 2.70 1.82
CA ASP A 163 -4.97 2.87 3.16
C ASP A 163 -4.11 3.85 3.96
N ALA A 164 -4.73 4.86 4.57
CA ALA A 164 -4.10 5.72 5.57
C ALA A 164 -4.77 5.47 6.91
N LEU A 165 -3.99 5.03 7.90
CA LEU A 165 -4.49 4.52 9.17
C LEU A 165 -3.82 5.22 10.35
N GLY A 166 -4.59 5.47 11.42
CA GLY A 166 -4.09 5.61 12.76
C GLY A 166 -4.22 4.26 13.48
N VAL A 167 -3.16 3.81 14.15
CA VAL A 167 -3.12 2.49 14.79
C VAL A 167 -2.71 2.61 16.26
N LEU A 168 -3.65 2.35 17.15
CA LEU A 168 -3.39 2.19 18.58
C LEU A 168 -3.13 0.72 18.87
N HIS A 169 -2.05 0.42 19.60
CA HIS A 169 -1.69 -0.98 19.89
C HIS A 169 -1.33 -1.21 21.36
N PHE A 170 -1.60 -2.44 21.81
CA PHE A 170 -1.26 -2.94 23.15
C PHE A 170 -0.62 -4.31 23.01
N GLY A 171 0.63 -4.44 23.43
CA GLY A 171 1.43 -5.64 23.33
C GLY A 171 1.72 -6.27 24.68
N PHE A 172 1.73 -7.58 24.70
CA PHE A 172 2.08 -8.41 25.84
C PHE A 172 3.08 -9.47 25.39
N THR A 173 4.27 -9.48 25.98
CA THR A 173 5.34 -10.47 25.73
C THR A 173 5.63 -11.19 27.03
N LYS A 174 5.70 -12.52 27.00
CA LYS A 174 5.94 -13.38 28.15
C LYS A 174 6.98 -14.44 27.87
N LYS A 175 8.02 -14.49 28.69
CA LYS A 175 8.93 -15.62 28.78
C LYS A 175 8.22 -16.75 29.51
N VAL A 176 7.77 -17.78 28.78
CA VAL A 176 7.00 -18.92 29.30
C VAL A 176 7.89 -19.86 30.08
N ASN A 177 9.11 -20.11 29.58
CA ASN A 177 10.18 -20.86 30.22
C ASN A 177 11.53 -20.36 29.71
N GLU A 178 12.63 -21.03 30.04
CA GLU A 178 13.98 -20.60 29.63
C GLU A 178 14.17 -20.58 28.12
N ASN A 179 13.44 -21.42 27.39
CA ASN A 179 13.60 -21.60 25.96
C ASN A 179 12.51 -20.92 25.11
N LEU A 180 11.37 -20.55 25.69
CA LEU A 180 10.22 -20.04 24.92
C LEU A 180 9.76 -18.69 25.44
N THR A 181 9.78 -17.73 24.56
CA THR A 181 9.11 -16.42 24.70
C THR A 181 7.95 -16.36 23.71
N PHE A 182 6.78 -15.98 24.19
CA PHE A 182 5.55 -15.80 23.39
C PHE A 182 5.03 -14.39 23.58
N GLY A 183 4.50 -13.82 22.51
CA GLY A 183 3.89 -12.50 22.56
C GLY A 183 2.62 -12.38 21.74
N SER A 184 1.82 -11.43 22.13
CA SER A 184 0.60 -11.04 21.43
C SER A 184 0.42 -9.53 21.43
N ARG A 185 -0.28 -9.00 20.44
CA ARG A 185 -0.62 -7.59 20.37
C ARG A 185 -2.03 -7.44 19.86
N PHE A 186 -2.79 -6.60 20.53
CA PHE A 186 -4.09 -6.13 20.08
C PHE A 186 -3.93 -4.77 19.41
N LYS A 187 -4.64 -4.54 18.32
CA LYS A 187 -4.64 -3.30 17.56
C LYS A 187 -6.05 -2.76 17.36
N ILE A 188 -6.17 -1.46 17.43
CA ILE A 188 -7.36 -0.72 17.04
C ILE A 188 -6.95 0.16 15.87
N TYR A 189 -7.62 -0.04 14.74
CA TYR A 189 -7.41 0.75 13.54
C TYR A 189 -8.44 1.86 13.46
N SER A 190 -8.00 3.04 13.07
CA SER A 190 -8.84 4.17 12.67
C SER A 190 -8.45 4.58 11.26
N SER A 191 -9.33 4.35 10.28
CA SER A 191 -9.03 4.69 8.89
C SER A 191 -9.33 6.16 8.63
N VAL A 192 -8.29 6.85 8.17
CA VAL A 192 -8.33 8.24 7.73
C VAL A 192 -8.81 8.32 6.28
N LEU A 193 -8.23 7.44 5.45
CA LEU A 193 -8.50 7.37 4.02
C LEU A 193 -8.37 5.93 3.55
N ASN A 194 -9.29 5.51 2.69
CA ASN A 194 -9.17 4.31 1.87
C ASN A 194 -9.51 4.64 0.42
N ALA A 195 -8.75 4.11 -0.51
CA ALA A 195 -9.06 4.14 -1.93
C ALA A 195 -8.78 2.77 -2.54
N GLU A 196 -9.75 2.19 -3.22
CA GLU A 196 -9.66 0.88 -3.83
C GLU A 196 -10.30 0.88 -5.21
N SER A 197 -9.55 0.43 -6.20
CA SER A 197 -10.03 0.28 -7.57
C SER A 197 -10.27 -1.20 -7.86
N LEU A 198 -11.46 -1.54 -8.32
CA LEU A 198 -11.96 -2.91 -8.48
C LEU A 198 -12.35 -3.21 -9.91
N ASN A 199 -11.92 -4.38 -10.41
CA ASN A 199 -12.45 -4.98 -11.65
C ASN A 199 -12.44 -4.05 -12.87
N ASN A 200 -11.40 -3.26 -13.04
CA ASN A 200 -11.26 -2.37 -14.18
C ASN A 200 -11.06 -3.17 -15.47
N TYR A 201 -11.77 -2.79 -16.51
CA TYR A 201 -11.56 -3.28 -17.87
C TYR A 201 -12.02 -2.25 -18.89
N GLY A 202 -11.69 -2.49 -20.16
CA GLY A 202 -11.98 -1.62 -21.29
C GLY A 202 -10.74 -1.34 -22.11
N THR A 203 -10.91 -0.61 -23.20
CA THR A 203 -9.82 -0.18 -24.05
C THR A 203 -9.92 1.29 -24.37
N PHE A 204 -8.76 1.94 -24.45
CA PHE A 204 -8.63 3.31 -24.93
C PHE A 204 -7.89 3.32 -26.27
N THR A 205 -8.46 3.97 -27.29
CA THR A 205 -7.88 4.02 -28.64
C THR A 205 -7.97 5.45 -29.17
N THR A 206 -6.88 5.94 -29.73
CA THR A 206 -6.84 7.22 -30.45
C THR A 206 -6.82 6.94 -31.94
N ARG A 207 -7.69 7.60 -32.69
CA ARG A 207 -7.77 7.52 -34.16
C ARG A 207 -7.72 8.92 -34.77
N ASN A 208 -7.55 9.00 -36.09
CA ASN A 208 -7.76 10.26 -36.79
C ASN A 208 -9.22 10.66 -36.65
N GLY A 209 -9.46 11.92 -36.36
CA GLY A 209 -10.79 12.50 -36.28
C GLY A 209 -11.40 12.78 -37.65
N SER A 210 -12.70 12.97 -37.67
CA SER A 210 -13.45 13.41 -38.86
C SER A 210 -13.54 14.95 -38.90
N ASN A 211 -13.75 15.56 -37.77
CA ASN A 211 -13.92 17.01 -37.60
C ASN A 211 -12.73 17.64 -36.86
N ASN A 212 -11.96 16.84 -36.12
CA ASN A 212 -10.76 17.25 -35.42
C ASN A 212 -9.56 16.37 -35.80
N VAL A 213 -8.35 16.75 -35.34
CA VAL A 213 -7.12 15.99 -35.62
C VAL A 213 -7.22 14.58 -35.09
N TYR A 214 -7.81 14.41 -33.88
CA TYR A 214 -7.93 13.12 -33.22
C TYR A 214 -9.34 12.89 -32.68
N ALA A 215 -9.74 11.61 -32.69
CA ALA A 215 -10.89 11.07 -31.99
C ALA A 215 -10.43 10.02 -30.96
N TYR A 216 -10.95 10.12 -29.76
CA TYR A 216 -10.65 9.26 -28.63
C TYR A 216 -11.82 8.34 -28.37
N TYR A 217 -11.53 7.05 -28.32
CA TYR A 217 -12.52 6.00 -28.08
C TYR A 217 -12.20 5.30 -26.77
N LEU A 218 -13.18 5.27 -25.87
CA LEU A 218 -13.19 4.45 -24.69
C LEU A 218 -14.22 3.34 -24.93
N ASP A 219 -13.77 2.11 -25.19
CA ASP A 219 -14.65 1.03 -25.59
C ASP A 219 -14.80 0.01 -24.46
N ASN A 220 -16.07 -0.40 -24.24
CA ASN A 220 -16.46 -1.42 -23.26
C ASN A 220 -15.82 -1.17 -21.88
N ALA A 221 -15.86 0.07 -21.43
CA ALA A 221 -15.25 0.46 -20.16
C ALA A 221 -16.11 0.03 -18.98
N ASN A 222 -15.44 -0.45 -17.93
CA ASN A 222 -15.95 -0.56 -16.58
C ASN A 222 -14.79 -0.21 -15.64
N LEU A 223 -14.72 1.05 -15.26
CA LEU A 223 -13.70 1.56 -14.36
C LEU A 223 -14.39 1.91 -13.04
N GLN A 224 -13.92 1.34 -11.95
CA GLN A 224 -14.54 1.52 -10.65
C GLN A 224 -13.50 1.97 -9.63
N LEU A 225 -13.84 3.01 -8.89
CA LEU A 225 -13.08 3.51 -7.76
C LEU A 225 -14.00 3.63 -6.55
N ARG A 226 -13.66 2.97 -5.49
CA ARG A 226 -14.29 3.13 -4.19
C ARG A 226 -13.36 3.90 -3.27
N THR A 227 -13.89 4.92 -2.61
CA THR A 227 -13.15 5.68 -1.61
C THR A 227 -13.92 5.76 -0.31
N SER A 228 -13.20 6.00 0.77
CA SER A 228 -13.76 6.30 2.07
C SER A 228 -12.87 7.29 2.81
N GLY A 229 -13.46 8.27 3.48
CA GLY A 229 -12.72 9.27 4.24
C GLY A 229 -12.16 10.43 3.42
N LEU A 230 -12.48 10.57 2.12
CA LEU A 230 -12.22 11.78 1.37
C LEU A 230 -13.13 12.89 1.91
N ILE A 231 -12.52 13.91 2.50
CA ILE A 231 -13.21 15.05 3.12
C ILE A 231 -12.59 16.36 2.66
N GLU A 232 -13.45 17.37 2.60
CA GLU A 232 -13.01 18.76 2.40
C GLU A 232 -12.60 19.33 3.77
N GLY A 233 -11.31 19.54 3.99
CA GLY A 233 -10.76 20.21 5.18
C GLY A 233 -9.70 19.42 5.93
N GLU A 234 -8.53 20.04 6.11
CA GLU A 234 -7.32 19.39 6.66
C GLU A 234 -7.47 18.91 8.11
N ASN A 235 -8.23 19.62 8.95
CA ASN A 235 -8.34 19.31 10.37
C ASN A 235 -9.07 17.99 10.65
N GLN A 236 -10.00 17.57 9.79
CA GLN A 236 -10.76 16.35 9.99
C GLN A 236 -9.92 15.08 9.78
N TYR A 237 -8.86 15.14 8.95
CA TYR A 237 -7.95 14.00 8.76
C TYR A 237 -7.21 13.65 10.06
N ILE A 238 -6.79 14.66 10.83
CA ILE A 238 -6.09 14.46 12.10
C ILE A 238 -7.04 13.84 13.14
N GLU A 239 -8.27 14.36 13.24
CA GLU A 239 -9.27 13.80 14.16
C GLU A 239 -9.60 12.35 13.79
N ASN A 240 -9.78 12.05 12.52
CA ASN A 240 -10.06 10.69 12.04
C ASN A 240 -8.89 9.73 12.25
N ALA A 241 -7.64 10.20 12.31
CA ALA A 241 -6.49 9.36 12.60
C ALA A 241 -6.53 8.78 14.03
N PHE A 242 -7.08 9.52 14.99
CA PHE A 242 -7.15 9.06 16.37
C PHE A 242 -8.43 8.28 16.67
N PHE A 243 -9.60 8.79 16.27
CA PHE A 243 -10.90 8.18 16.56
C PHE A 243 -11.89 8.49 15.44
N GLY A 244 -11.58 8.01 14.23
CA GLY A 244 -12.45 8.20 13.08
C GLY A 244 -13.66 7.28 13.08
N ASP A 245 -14.57 7.52 12.18
CA ASP A 245 -15.80 6.75 12.01
C ASP A 245 -15.60 5.36 11.37
N ASN A 246 -14.47 5.15 10.68
CA ASN A 246 -14.11 3.89 10.04
C ASN A 246 -13.09 3.14 10.90
N MET A 247 -13.62 2.32 11.80
CA MET A 247 -12.84 1.61 12.81
C MET A 247 -12.63 0.14 12.46
N GLY A 248 -11.54 -0.41 12.97
CA GLY A 248 -11.20 -1.81 12.86
C GLY A 248 -10.46 -2.35 14.07
N ILE A 249 -10.29 -3.64 14.10
CA ILE A 249 -9.48 -4.33 15.11
C ILE A 249 -8.52 -5.30 14.44
N GLY A 250 -7.38 -5.49 15.05
CA GLY A 250 -6.37 -6.43 14.61
C GLY A 250 -5.67 -7.12 15.75
N PHE A 251 -4.98 -8.18 15.41
CA PHE A 251 -4.29 -9.02 16.36
C PHE A 251 -3.00 -9.57 15.76
N ASP A 252 -1.93 -9.51 16.55
CA ASP A 252 -0.63 -10.09 16.20
C ASP A 252 -0.26 -11.15 17.22
N VAL A 253 0.44 -12.19 16.78
CA VAL A 253 1.07 -13.19 17.62
C VAL A 253 2.49 -13.46 17.15
N GLY A 254 3.36 -13.84 18.08
CA GLY A 254 4.71 -14.22 17.74
C GLY A 254 5.39 -15.00 18.84
N PHE A 255 6.50 -15.63 18.51
CA PHE A 255 7.29 -16.40 19.44
C PHE A 255 8.77 -16.36 19.09
N THR A 256 9.59 -16.63 20.10
CA THR A 256 11.01 -16.94 19.99
C THR A 256 11.27 -18.23 20.76
N TYR A 257 11.91 -19.20 20.13
CA TYR A 257 12.22 -20.50 20.73
C TYR A 257 13.70 -20.86 20.56
N HIS A 258 14.41 -21.00 21.66
CA HIS A 258 15.80 -21.46 21.70
C HIS A 258 15.85 -23.00 21.71
N ILE A 259 16.28 -23.59 20.61
CA ILE A 259 16.52 -25.04 20.52
C ILE A 259 17.79 -25.41 21.29
N SER A 260 18.81 -24.55 21.19
CA SER A 260 20.07 -24.61 21.93
C SER A 260 20.64 -23.21 22.07
N ASP A 261 21.77 -23.06 22.77
CA ASP A 261 22.47 -21.77 22.90
C ASP A 261 22.92 -21.16 21.57
N GLN A 262 22.93 -21.93 20.48
CA GLN A 262 23.38 -21.53 19.15
C GLN A 262 22.26 -21.49 18.10
N ILE A 263 21.10 -22.05 18.41
CA ILE A 263 20.00 -22.19 17.44
C ILE A 263 18.72 -21.60 18.04
N GLU A 264 18.25 -20.56 17.40
CA GLU A 264 16.98 -19.89 17.69
C GLU A 264 16.02 -20.04 16.50
N VAL A 265 14.76 -20.29 16.80
CA VAL A 265 13.66 -20.26 15.82
C VAL A 265 12.65 -19.23 16.27
N THR A 266 12.31 -18.33 15.39
CA THR A 266 11.36 -17.27 15.66
C THR A 266 10.31 -17.19 14.56
N GLY A 267 9.12 -16.73 14.90
CA GLY A 267 8.04 -16.59 13.95
C GLY A 267 6.96 -15.66 14.47
N SER A 268 6.29 -14.98 13.54
CA SER A 268 5.17 -14.12 13.85
C SER A 268 4.12 -14.14 12.75
N VAL A 269 2.89 -13.82 13.14
CA VAL A 269 1.77 -13.49 12.25
C VAL A 269 1.25 -12.16 12.75
N VAL A 270 1.28 -11.16 11.89
CA VAL A 270 0.92 -9.78 12.23
C VAL A 270 -0.24 -9.29 11.36
N ASP A 271 -0.95 -8.27 11.85
CA ASP A 271 -2.03 -7.59 11.14
C ASP A 271 -3.20 -8.49 10.71
N VAL A 272 -3.51 -9.49 11.53
CA VAL A 272 -4.72 -10.30 11.32
C VAL A 272 -5.91 -9.52 11.86
N GLY A 273 -6.71 -8.94 10.98
CA GLY A 273 -7.80 -8.07 11.40
C GLY A 273 -8.70 -7.63 10.25
N PHE A 274 -9.56 -6.68 10.55
CA PHE A 274 -10.42 -6.05 9.56
C PHE A 274 -10.74 -4.60 9.95
N ILE A 275 -11.07 -3.80 8.96
CA ILE A 275 -11.59 -2.43 9.11
C ILE A 275 -12.97 -2.38 8.48
N LYS A 276 -13.93 -1.79 9.20
CA LYS A 276 -15.26 -1.56 8.68
C LYS A 276 -15.36 -0.15 8.14
N TYR A 277 -15.44 -0.03 6.82
CA TYR A 277 -15.74 1.23 6.15
C TYR A 277 -17.25 1.44 6.12
N SER A 278 -17.73 2.51 6.71
CA SER A 278 -19.17 2.81 6.82
C SER A 278 -19.52 4.27 6.67
N LYS A 279 -18.50 5.14 6.65
CA LYS A 279 -18.66 6.59 6.58
C LYS A 279 -17.85 7.20 5.45
N LEU A 280 -18.39 8.26 4.87
CA LEU A 280 -17.77 9.00 3.77
C LEU A 280 -17.37 8.07 2.62
N ILE A 281 -18.28 7.15 2.28
CA ILE A 281 -18.05 6.18 1.20
C ILE A 281 -18.56 6.78 -0.10
N GLU A 282 -17.68 6.80 -1.09
CA GLU A 282 -18.03 7.18 -2.46
C GLU A 282 -17.68 6.03 -3.40
N ASN A 283 -18.59 5.77 -4.35
CA ASN A 283 -18.37 4.80 -5.41
C ASN A 283 -18.50 5.53 -6.75
N THR A 284 -17.38 5.71 -7.42
CA THR A 284 -17.33 6.32 -8.74
C THR A 284 -17.17 5.23 -9.78
N SER A 285 -17.97 5.28 -10.85
CA SER A 285 -17.86 4.31 -11.94
C SER A 285 -18.04 4.98 -13.30
N ILE A 286 -17.26 4.51 -14.28
CA ILE A 286 -17.39 4.86 -15.69
C ILE A 286 -17.69 3.56 -16.42
N THR A 287 -18.87 3.45 -17.01
CA THR A 287 -19.33 2.20 -17.69
C THR A 287 -19.89 2.51 -19.07
N GLY A 288 -19.52 1.68 -20.04
CA GLY A 288 -20.02 1.82 -21.42
C GLY A 288 -18.93 2.15 -22.43
N SER A 289 -19.36 2.62 -23.59
CA SER A 289 -18.46 3.07 -24.65
C SER A 289 -18.72 4.54 -24.96
N TYR A 290 -17.63 5.30 -25.09
CA TYR A 290 -17.66 6.73 -25.29
C TYR A 290 -16.72 7.11 -26.43
N MET A 291 -17.11 8.11 -27.19
CA MET A 291 -16.27 8.73 -28.21
C MET A 291 -16.21 10.23 -27.96
N TYR A 292 -15.01 10.78 -27.98
CA TYR A 292 -14.76 12.19 -27.85
C TYR A 292 -13.81 12.64 -28.96
N GLU A 293 -14.25 13.58 -29.79
CA GLU A 293 -13.45 14.13 -30.89
C GLU A 293 -12.94 15.56 -30.64
N GLY A 294 -13.16 16.05 -29.41
CA GLY A 294 -12.85 17.43 -29.04
C GLY A 294 -14.00 18.40 -29.41
N VAL A 295 -13.78 19.64 -29.12
CA VAL A 295 -14.68 20.73 -29.48
C VAL A 295 -14.09 21.43 -30.72
N ALA A 296 -14.84 21.51 -31.82
CA ALA A 296 -14.43 22.28 -32.96
C ALA A 296 -14.47 23.78 -32.58
N TYR A 297 -13.30 24.39 -32.58
CA TYR A 297 -13.17 25.83 -32.30
C TYR A 297 -12.75 26.55 -33.56
N GLU A 298 -13.63 27.41 -34.02
CA GLU A 298 -13.33 28.36 -35.09
C GLU A 298 -12.93 29.69 -34.46
N TYR A 299 -11.65 30.03 -34.58
CA TYR A 299 -11.16 31.32 -34.03
C TYR A 299 -11.72 32.45 -34.84
N ASP A 300 -12.58 33.26 -34.21
CA ASP A 300 -13.06 34.54 -34.76
C ASP A 300 -12.19 35.67 -34.17
N PRO A 301 -11.33 36.29 -35.01
CA PRO A 301 -10.51 37.40 -34.55
C PRO A 301 -11.31 38.65 -34.15
N GLU A 302 -12.55 38.78 -34.63
CA GLU A 302 -13.44 39.91 -34.32
C GLU A 302 -14.25 39.70 -33.03
N ASN A 303 -14.31 38.42 -32.52
CA ASN A 303 -15.00 38.08 -31.28
C ASN A 303 -14.21 37.03 -30.42
N PRO A 304 -13.10 37.44 -29.80
CA PRO A 304 -12.22 36.53 -29.04
C PRO A 304 -12.84 35.97 -27.76
N SER A 305 -14.00 36.44 -27.31
CA SER A 305 -14.68 35.98 -26.11
C SER A 305 -15.40 34.63 -26.25
N SER A 306 -15.58 34.14 -27.48
CA SER A 306 -16.30 32.87 -27.75
C SER A 306 -15.63 31.62 -27.15
N PHE A 307 -14.34 31.65 -26.83
CA PHE A 307 -13.62 30.51 -26.22
C PHE A 307 -14.02 30.30 -24.74
N VAL A 308 -14.28 31.39 -24.01
CA VAL A 308 -14.63 31.30 -22.58
C VAL A 308 -16.09 30.85 -22.40
N GLU A 309 -16.98 31.19 -23.30
CA GLU A 309 -18.38 30.73 -23.26
C GLU A 309 -18.53 29.24 -23.59
N LEU A 310 -17.66 28.69 -24.44
CA LEU A 310 -17.66 27.25 -24.80
C LEU A 310 -17.20 26.33 -23.65
N ILE A 311 -16.34 26.82 -22.75
CA ILE A 311 -15.81 26.03 -21.63
C ILE A 311 -16.61 26.26 -20.33
N GLY A 312 -17.32 27.39 -20.24
CA GLY A 312 -18.07 27.83 -19.05
C GLY A 312 -19.55 27.48 -19.02
N GLY A 313 -20.07 26.85 -20.05
CA GLY A 313 -21.49 26.59 -20.23
C GLY A 313 -21.85 25.09 -20.20
N SER A 314 -21.78 24.48 -19.02
CA SER A 314 -22.49 23.23 -18.73
C SER A 314 -22.78 23.14 -17.24
#